data_96b4b791310666342c28c12d913411f5
#
_entry.id   96b4b791310666342c28c12d913411f5
#
_cell.length_a   1.000
_cell.length_b   1.000
_cell.length_c   1.000
_cell.angle_alpha   90.00
_cell.angle_beta   90.00
_cell.angle_gamma   90.00
#
_symmetry.space_group_name_H-M   'P 1'
#
loop_
_entity.id
_entity.type
_entity.pdbx_description
1 polymer ?
#
loop_
_entity_poly.entity_id
_entity_poly.type
_entity_poly.pdbx_seq_one_letter_code
_entity_poly.pdbx_strand_id
1 'polypeptide(L)'
;MSDATVAKKPRETDDVPVPPTLRKSLKNRHIQLIALGGAIGTGLFYGSSESIQLAGPAILLAYLIGGLAIFLIVRALSEMAVEDPKAGAFSYYATQYWSKRAGFISGWNYWFNYVLVAMVELAVVGSFVNYWFPNIPKWVSAVVFLVAIAALNLMGVNKFGEFEFWFAIIKIVAVLAMIFGGLYVIIANVPTASGIRASFANWFTVDGGFLPHGLMSSNADGTWTGLLMALVVVMFSFGGTELIGITAGETENPRTTIPKATNGIIWRILVFYICALGVIMAVIPWSTIDGNSSPFVQIFDSVGVHAAAGILNFVCLTAVMSVYNSGLYANSRMLYSLAKQGNAPAYLGRLNKRGVPVGGVITSAIIIAIAVVVVFVWPDFAFNYLMSIATIAAAINWIMIMITEIKFRRVVAAGDGPNDLKGLKGQEALDKLAFKLPFAKVTPYVVIAFMLLVVVLMCFSASYRIAVVAGVIWLVVLFAAYQITQKRA
;
A
#
# COMPACT_ATOMS: atom_id res chain seq x y z
N MET A 1 14.19 -78.90 0.17
CA MET A 1 12.87 -78.34 -0.03
C MET A 1 12.81 -77.01 0.66
N SER A 2 13.04 -75.96 -0.11
CA SER A 2 13.19 -74.58 0.41
C SER A 2 11.96 -73.80 -0.07
N ASP A 3 11.21 -73.39 0.90
CA ASP A 3 10.00 -72.58 0.67
C ASP A 3 10.39 -71.10 0.55
N ALA A 4 10.35 -70.57 -0.63
CA ALA A 4 10.60 -69.18 -0.93
C ALA A 4 9.31 -68.37 -0.74
N THR A 5 9.19 -67.69 0.38
CA THR A 5 8.12 -66.72 0.68
C THR A 5 8.32 -65.50 -0.20
N VAL A 6 7.48 -65.34 -1.24
CA VAL A 6 7.40 -64.14 -2.09
C VAL A 6 6.84 -62.98 -1.27
N ALA A 7 7.67 -62.00 -0.96
CA ALA A 7 7.25 -60.77 -0.32
C ALA A 7 6.35 -59.96 -1.28
N LYS A 8 5.08 -59.80 -0.92
CA LYS A 8 4.10 -58.94 -1.60
C LYS A 8 4.58 -57.49 -1.51
N LYS A 9 4.83 -56.84 -2.72
CA LYS A 9 5.01 -55.42 -2.83
C LYS A 9 3.87 -54.64 -2.13
N PRO A 10 4.18 -53.56 -1.39
CA PRO A 10 3.12 -52.69 -0.84
C PRO A 10 2.28 -52.14 -1.98
N ARG A 11 0.97 -52.21 -1.87
CA ARG A 11 0.03 -51.53 -2.75
C ARG A 11 0.36 -50.05 -2.77
N GLU A 12 0.53 -49.45 -3.97
CA GLU A 12 0.46 -48.02 -4.19
C GLU A 12 -0.79 -47.49 -3.50
N THR A 13 -0.60 -46.69 -2.49
CA THR A 13 -1.68 -45.97 -1.81
C THR A 13 -2.29 -45.04 -2.83
N ASP A 14 -3.59 -45.24 -3.12
CA ASP A 14 -4.41 -44.36 -3.92
C ASP A 14 -4.05 -42.89 -3.66
N ASP A 15 -3.68 -42.17 -4.71
CA ASP A 15 -3.44 -40.73 -4.73
C ASP A 15 -4.71 -39.99 -4.27
N VAL A 16 -4.87 -39.81 -2.97
CA VAL A 16 -5.86 -38.88 -2.43
C VAL A 16 -5.44 -37.49 -2.93
N PRO A 17 -6.25 -36.81 -3.78
CA PRO A 17 -5.89 -35.51 -4.32
C PRO A 17 -5.65 -34.54 -3.17
N VAL A 18 -4.41 -34.15 -2.93
CA VAL A 18 -4.06 -33.13 -1.93
C VAL A 18 -4.80 -31.85 -2.32
N PRO A 19 -5.65 -31.29 -1.44
CA PRO A 19 -6.38 -30.08 -1.76
C PRO A 19 -5.42 -28.98 -2.20
N PRO A 20 -5.73 -28.20 -3.25
CA PRO A 20 -4.86 -27.16 -3.74
C PRO A 20 -4.57 -26.14 -2.63
N THR A 21 -3.28 -25.94 -2.35
CA THR A 21 -2.79 -24.94 -1.40
C THR A 21 -2.20 -23.74 -2.16
N LEU A 22 -2.10 -22.59 -1.50
CA LEU A 22 -1.38 -21.46 -2.06
C LEU A 22 0.07 -21.87 -2.38
N ARG A 23 0.51 -21.64 -3.60
CA ARG A 23 1.83 -22.08 -4.05
C ARG A 23 2.92 -21.13 -3.53
N LYS A 24 3.93 -21.67 -2.85
CA LYS A 24 5.16 -20.95 -2.50
C LYS A 24 6.03 -20.80 -3.76
N SER A 25 5.77 -19.81 -4.59
CA SER A 25 6.43 -19.61 -5.87
C SER A 25 7.03 -18.22 -6.06
N LEU A 26 6.88 -17.33 -5.07
CA LEU A 26 7.50 -16.01 -5.07
C LEU A 26 8.96 -16.11 -4.63
N LYS A 27 9.88 -15.85 -5.57
CA LYS A 27 11.32 -15.79 -5.31
C LYS A 27 11.67 -14.53 -4.51
N ASN A 28 12.81 -14.53 -3.83
CA ASN A 28 13.31 -13.37 -3.07
C ASN A 28 13.30 -12.06 -3.89
N ARG A 29 13.72 -12.10 -5.18
CA ARG A 29 13.67 -10.95 -6.09
C ARG A 29 12.25 -10.37 -6.25
N HIS A 30 11.23 -11.25 -6.35
CA HIS A 30 9.83 -10.82 -6.50
C HIS A 30 9.36 -10.08 -5.25
N ILE A 31 9.62 -10.64 -4.07
CA ILE A 31 9.17 -10.07 -2.79
C ILE A 31 9.82 -8.73 -2.50
N GLN A 32 11.14 -8.61 -2.75
CA GLN A 32 11.84 -7.34 -2.57
C GLN A 32 11.29 -6.25 -3.50
N LEU A 33 11.00 -6.58 -4.76
CA LEU A 33 10.46 -5.63 -5.72
C LEU A 33 8.97 -5.37 -5.56
N ILE A 34 8.17 -6.36 -5.12
CA ILE A 34 6.77 -6.13 -4.70
C ILE A 34 6.74 -5.15 -3.51
N ALA A 35 7.63 -5.35 -2.54
CA ALA A 35 7.76 -4.46 -1.39
C ALA A 35 8.22 -3.05 -1.77
N LEU A 36 9.11 -2.92 -2.76
CA LEU A 36 9.57 -1.63 -3.29
C LEU A 36 8.53 -0.99 -4.21
N GLY A 37 8.00 -1.76 -5.15
CA GLY A 37 7.11 -1.27 -6.20
C GLY A 37 5.67 -1.06 -5.76
N GLY A 38 5.17 -1.86 -4.80
CA GLY A 38 3.77 -1.81 -4.38
C GLY A 38 3.36 -0.50 -3.69
N ALA A 39 4.33 0.23 -3.12
CA ALA A 39 4.05 1.52 -2.50
C ALA A 39 4.41 2.73 -3.39
N ILE A 40 5.06 2.53 -4.54
CA ILE A 40 5.33 3.60 -5.51
C ILE A 40 4.18 3.58 -6.53
N GLY A 41 3.12 4.32 -6.25
CA GLY A 41 1.89 4.38 -7.04
C GLY A 41 1.33 5.79 -7.12
N THR A 42 0.03 5.88 -7.24
CA THR A 42 -0.73 7.13 -7.39
C THR A 42 -0.44 8.14 -6.29
N GLY A 43 -0.26 7.68 -5.04
CA GLY A 43 0.05 8.58 -3.93
C GLY A 43 1.31 9.39 -4.14
N LEU A 44 2.37 8.81 -4.74
CA LEU A 44 3.59 9.53 -5.08
C LEU A 44 3.46 10.27 -6.42
N PHE A 45 3.01 9.58 -7.48
CA PHE A 45 3.04 10.14 -8.83
C PHE A 45 1.93 11.16 -9.12
N TYR A 46 0.83 11.13 -8.37
CA TYR A 46 -0.30 12.04 -8.56
C TYR A 46 -0.63 12.81 -7.28
N GLY A 47 -0.82 12.13 -6.15
CA GLY A 47 -1.18 12.74 -4.87
C GLY A 47 -0.11 13.67 -4.29
N SER A 48 1.15 13.57 -4.75
CA SER A 48 2.20 14.51 -4.35
C SER A 48 1.94 15.93 -4.83
N SER A 49 1.21 16.14 -5.95
CA SER A 49 0.78 17.48 -6.37
C SER A 49 -0.07 18.16 -5.31
N GLU A 50 -1.12 17.49 -4.83
CA GLU A 50 -2.00 18.02 -3.78
C GLU A 50 -1.23 18.30 -2.48
N SER A 51 -0.38 17.36 -2.06
CA SER A 51 0.40 17.56 -0.83
C SER A 51 1.46 18.66 -0.96
N ILE A 52 2.04 18.90 -2.14
CA ILE A 52 2.90 20.05 -2.41
C ILE A 52 2.11 21.36 -2.31
N GLN A 53 0.91 21.43 -2.87
CA GLN A 53 0.04 22.61 -2.75
C GLN A 53 -0.35 22.90 -1.30
N LEU A 54 -0.54 21.85 -0.47
CA LEU A 54 -0.89 22.01 0.94
C LEU A 54 0.26 22.54 1.79
N ALA A 55 1.50 22.16 1.55
CA ALA A 55 2.61 22.42 2.46
C ALA A 55 3.86 23.04 1.81
N GLY A 56 3.89 23.21 0.49
CA GLY A 56 5.10 23.63 -0.21
C GLY A 56 6.28 22.66 0.03
N PRO A 57 7.52 23.18 0.10
CA PRO A 57 8.72 22.35 0.33
C PRO A 57 8.70 21.60 1.67
N ALA A 58 7.93 22.04 2.66
CA ALA A 58 7.79 21.34 3.95
C ALA A 58 7.16 19.95 3.83
N ILE A 59 6.58 19.60 2.68
CA ILE A 59 6.13 18.22 2.39
C ILE A 59 7.26 17.20 2.60
N LEU A 60 8.53 17.57 2.40
CA LEU A 60 9.68 16.70 2.66
C LEU A 60 9.72 16.23 4.12
N LEU A 61 9.36 17.13 5.06
CA LEU A 61 9.22 16.77 6.48
C LEU A 61 8.00 15.88 6.71
N ALA A 62 6.88 16.12 6.01
CA ALA A 62 5.70 15.26 6.12
C ALA A 62 6.02 13.83 5.66
N TYR A 63 6.76 13.65 4.56
CA TYR A 63 7.22 12.34 4.10
C TYR A 63 8.22 11.69 5.05
N LEU A 64 9.08 12.46 5.70
CA LEU A 64 10.01 11.93 6.71
C LEU A 64 9.26 11.42 7.94
N ILE A 65 8.32 12.22 8.47
CA ILE A 65 7.53 11.88 9.66
C ILE A 65 6.60 10.69 9.36
N GLY A 66 5.81 10.77 8.30
CA GLY A 66 4.92 9.69 7.87
C GLY A 66 5.68 8.41 7.51
N GLY A 67 6.83 8.57 6.84
CA GLY A 67 7.71 7.47 6.49
C GLY A 67 8.30 6.75 7.70
N LEU A 68 8.67 7.47 8.76
CA LEU A 68 9.10 6.87 10.02
C LEU A 68 7.95 6.09 10.67
N ALA A 69 6.75 6.66 10.71
CA ALA A 69 5.58 5.98 11.27
C ALA A 69 5.28 4.68 10.53
N ILE A 70 5.25 4.70 9.19
CA ILE A 70 4.97 3.51 8.38
C ILE A 70 6.08 2.45 8.51
N PHE A 71 7.36 2.87 8.57
CA PHE A 71 8.47 1.96 8.83
C PHE A 71 8.27 1.20 10.14
N LEU A 72 7.86 1.87 11.21
CA LEU A 72 7.59 1.26 12.52
C LEU A 72 6.38 0.33 12.48
N ILE A 73 5.32 0.68 11.72
CA ILE A 73 4.14 -0.17 11.51
C ILE A 73 4.53 -1.46 10.79
N VAL A 74 5.26 -1.34 9.68
CA VAL A 74 5.71 -2.52 8.91
C VAL A 74 6.71 -3.33 9.71
N ARG A 75 7.54 -2.71 10.55
CA ARG A 75 8.46 -3.40 11.46
C ARG A 75 7.69 -4.24 12.49
N ALA A 76 6.62 -3.70 13.08
CA ALA A 76 5.74 -4.42 14.01
C ALA A 76 5.06 -5.62 13.34
N LEU A 77 4.53 -5.41 12.13
CA LEU A 77 3.95 -6.49 11.33
C LEU A 77 4.99 -7.58 11.01
N SER A 78 6.19 -7.17 10.61
CA SER A 78 7.28 -8.07 10.24
C SER A 78 7.81 -8.87 11.43
N GLU A 79 7.78 -8.33 12.65
CA GLU A 79 8.11 -9.06 13.86
C GLU A 79 7.20 -10.30 14.00
N MET A 80 5.89 -10.14 13.85
CA MET A 80 4.94 -11.25 13.88
C MET A 80 5.11 -12.20 12.69
N ALA A 81 5.34 -11.65 11.49
CA ALA A 81 5.44 -12.41 10.25
C ALA A 81 6.72 -13.26 10.14
N VAL A 82 7.80 -12.88 10.79
CA VAL A 82 9.05 -13.64 10.84
C VAL A 82 8.91 -14.85 11.76
N GLU A 83 8.19 -14.69 12.89
CA GLU A 83 7.99 -15.77 13.85
C GLU A 83 6.90 -16.76 13.42
N ASP A 84 5.84 -16.29 12.77
CA ASP A 84 4.73 -17.15 12.31
C ASP A 84 4.24 -16.71 10.91
N PRO A 85 4.97 -17.08 9.83
CA PRO A 85 4.63 -16.66 8.47
C PRO A 85 3.35 -17.34 7.97
N LYS A 86 2.24 -16.61 7.92
CA LYS A 86 0.92 -17.09 7.48
C LYS A 86 0.33 -16.22 6.39
N ALA A 87 -0.42 -16.87 5.51
CA ALA A 87 -1.26 -16.16 4.54
C ALA A 87 -2.38 -15.42 5.28
N GLY A 88 -2.72 -14.21 4.81
CA GLY A 88 -3.75 -13.39 5.44
C GLY A 88 -3.29 -12.60 6.66
N ALA A 89 -1.98 -12.61 6.93
CA ALA A 89 -1.23 -11.87 7.97
C ALA A 89 -2.07 -11.13 9.03
N PHE A 90 -2.63 -9.97 8.69
CA PHE A 90 -3.33 -9.10 9.66
C PHE A 90 -4.51 -9.79 10.33
N SER A 91 -5.40 -10.41 9.53
CA SER A 91 -6.58 -11.12 10.02
C SER A 91 -6.18 -12.31 10.88
N TYR A 92 -5.17 -13.07 10.43
CA TYR A 92 -4.65 -14.21 11.16
C TYR A 92 -4.05 -13.79 12.51
N TYR A 93 -3.12 -12.82 12.53
CA TYR A 93 -2.48 -12.37 13.77
C TYR A 93 -3.47 -11.73 14.74
N ALA A 94 -4.40 -10.91 14.23
CA ALA A 94 -5.46 -10.35 15.07
C ALA A 94 -6.38 -11.42 15.65
N THR A 95 -6.68 -12.50 14.90
CA THR A 95 -7.44 -13.65 15.42
C THR A 95 -6.66 -14.39 16.49
N GLN A 96 -5.38 -14.66 16.25
CA GLN A 96 -4.53 -15.48 17.10
C GLN A 96 -4.16 -14.79 18.42
N TYR A 97 -3.78 -13.51 18.35
CA TYR A 97 -3.18 -12.80 19.47
C TYR A 97 -4.13 -11.79 20.15
N TRP A 98 -5.22 -11.41 19.50
CA TRP A 98 -6.15 -10.45 20.08
C TRP A 98 -7.54 -11.07 20.31
N SER A 99 -8.31 -11.34 19.25
CA SER A 99 -9.61 -12.01 19.34
C SER A 99 -10.16 -12.37 17.96
N LYS A 100 -11.09 -13.36 17.88
CA LYS A 100 -11.80 -13.70 16.66
C LYS A 100 -12.49 -12.49 16.02
N ARG A 101 -13.07 -11.59 16.83
CA ARG A 101 -13.69 -10.34 16.38
C ARG A 101 -12.68 -9.41 15.73
N ALA A 102 -11.53 -9.21 16.38
CA ALA A 102 -10.47 -8.37 15.84
C ALA A 102 -9.97 -8.91 14.50
N GLY A 103 -9.79 -10.22 14.37
CA GLY A 103 -9.41 -10.86 13.11
C GLY A 103 -10.44 -10.68 12.00
N PHE A 104 -11.73 -10.79 12.32
CA PHE A 104 -12.81 -10.53 11.37
C PHE A 104 -12.76 -9.07 10.89
N ILE A 105 -12.74 -8.11 11.81
CA ILE A 105 -12.71 -6.67 11.49
C ILE A 105 -11.44 -6.33 10.68
N SER A 106 -10.26 -6.78 11.11
CA SER A 106 -9.00 -6.53 10.42
C SER A 106 -9.01 -7.05 8.98
N GLY A 107 -9.48 -8.28 8.76
CA GLY A 107 -9.49 -8.88 7.43
C GLY A 107 -10.44 -8.19 6.46
N TRP A 108 -11.68 -7.92 6.89
CA TRP A 108 -12.66 -7.22 6.05
C TRP A 108 -12.30 -5.75 5.82
N ASN A 109 -11.73 -5.06 6.84
CA ASN A 109 -11.27 -3.69 6.67
C ASN A 109 -10.08 -3.61 5.71
N TYR A 110 -9.16 -4.58 5.75
CA TYR A 110 -8.06 -4.64 4.80
C TYR A 110 -8.53 -4.89 3.37
N TRP A 111 -9.47 -5.81 3.16
CA TRP A 111 -10.10 -6.02 1.87
C TRP A 111 -10.77 -4.74 1.35
N PHE A 112 -11.54 -4.06 2.19
CA PHE A 112 -12.20 -2.79 1.86
C PHE A 112 -11.17 -1.71 1.49
N ASN A 113 -10.11 -1.57 2.27
CA ASN A 113 -9.03 -0.62 1.99
C ASN A 113 -8.44 -0.84 0.58
N TYR A 114 -8.10 -2.08 0.23
CA TYR A 114 -7.50 -2.36 -1.07
C TYR A 114 -8.49 -2.34 -2.24
N VAL A 115 -9.77 -2.54 -1.98
CA VAL A 115 -10.82 -2.21 -2.97
C VAL A 115 -10.81 -0.72 -3.26
N LEU A 116 -10.76 0.12 -2.24
CA LEU A 116 -10.69 1.58 -2.40
C LEU A 116 -9.39 2.03 -3.07
N VAL A 117 -8.24 1.49 -2.69
CA VAL A 117 -6.96 1.76 -3.37
C VAL A 117 -7.06 1.42 -4.85
N ALA A 118 -7.59 0.26 -5.22
CA ALA A 118 -7.81 -0.11 -6.62
C ALA A 118 -8.78 0.86 -7.35
N MET A 119 -9.81 1.37 -6.66
CA MET A 119 -10.71 2.38 -7.19
C MET A 119 -9.99 3.72 -7.42
N VAL A 120 -9.10 4.14 -6.51
CA VAL A 120 -8.24 5.33 -6.65
C VAL A 120 -7.34 5.20 -7.87
N GLU A 121 -6.68 4.05 -8.03
CA GLU A 121 -5.82 3.81 -9.18
C GLU A 121 -6.60 3.92 -10.51
N LEU A 122 -7.81 3.35 -10.57
CA LEU A 122 -8.67 3.49 -11.76
C LEU A 122 -9.15 4.94 -12.00
N ALA A 123 -9.34 5.73 -10.94
CA ALA A 123 -9.78 7.12 -11.08
C ALA A 123 -8.73 8.00 -11.79
N VAL A 124 -7.44 7.71 -11.60
CA VAL A 124 -6.36 8.51 -12.21
C VAL A 124 -5.85 7.97 -13.55
N VAL A 125 -6.13 6.72 -13.89
CA VAL A 125 -5.73 6.13 -15.19
C VAL A 125 -6.16 7.02 -16.36
N GLY A 126 -7.38 7.52 -16.32
CA GLY A 126 -7.90 8.41 -17.36
C GLY A 126 -7.08 9.68 -17.54
N SER A 127 -6.58 10.27 -16.45
CA SER A 127 -5.76 11.49 -16.53
C SER A 127 -4.42 11.22 -17.22
N PHE A 128 -3.79 10.06 -16.97
CA PHE A 128 -2.55 9.68 -17.66
C PHE A 128 -2.78 9.33 -19.14
N VAL A 129 -3.90 8.68 -19.48
CA VAL A 129 -4.27 8.36 -20.87
C VAL A 129 -4.58 9.65 -21.65
N ASN A 130 -5.28 10.61 -21.01
CA ASN A 130 -5.66 11.88 -21.65
C ASN A 130 -4.46 12.76 -22.00
N TYR A 131 -3.28 12.53 -21.41
CA TYR A 131 -2.05 13.21 -21.83
C TYR A 131 -1.74 13.01 -23.33
N TRP A 132 -2.01 11.81 -23.87
CA TRP A 132 -1.83 11.52 -25.30
C TRP A 132 -3.13 11.56 -26.09
N PHE A 133 -4.25 11.21 -25.45
CA PHE A 133 -5.56 11.05 -26.06
C PHE A 133 -6.63 11.86 -25.31
N PRO A 134 -6.61 13.21 -25.41
CA PRO A 134 -7.46 14.09 -24.60
C PRO A 134 -8.96 13.87 -24.84
N ASN A 135 -9.35 13.30 -25.98
CA ASN A 135 -10.75 13.06 -26.34
C ASN A 135 -11.33 11.74 -25.77
N ILE A 136 -10.51 10.88 -25.15
CA ILE A 136 -11.00 9.63 -24.55
C ILE A 136 -11.60 9.95 -23.18
N PRO A 137 -12.90 9.65 -22.94
CA PRO A 137 -13.49 9.84 -21.61
C PRO A 137 -12.75 9.01 -20.56
N LYS A 138 -12.45 9.60 -19.39
CA LYS A 138 -11.68 8.95 -18.30
C LYS A 138 -12.25 7.59 -17.89
N TRP A 139 -13.58 7.43 -17.88
CA TRP A 139 -14.24 6.17 -17.52
C TRP A 139 -13.96 5.02 -18.51
N VAL A 140 -13.74 5.32 -19.80
CA VAL A 140 -13.40 4.30 -20.81
C VAL A 140 -12.06 3.67 -20.48
N SER A 141 -11.06 4.50 -20.16
CA SER A 141 -9.75 4.03 -19.68
C SER A 141 -9.90 3.17 -18.42
N ALA A 142 -10.73 3.60 -17.46
CA ALA A 142 -10.98 2.84 -16.24
C ALA A 142 -11.55 1.44 -16.54
N VAL A 143 -12.52 1.30 -17.47
CA VAL A 143 -13.06 -0.02 -17.88
C VAL A 143 -11.97 -0.90 -18.49
N VAL A 144 -11.19 -0.38 -19.43
CA VAL A 144 -10.14 -1.14 -20.13
C VAL A 144 -9.13 -1.69 -19.13
N PHE A 145 -8.65 -0.86 -18.21
CA PHE A 145 -7.66 -1.25 -17.22
C PHE A 145 -8.25 -2.16 -16.13
N LEU A 146 -9.52 -1.98 -15.74
CA LEU A 146 -10.23 -2.90 -14.86
C LEU A 146 -10.21 -4.33 -15.42
N VAL A 147 -10.62 -4.48 -16.67
CA VAL A 147 -10.69 -5.81 -17.32
C VAL A 147 -9.30 -6.40 -17.53
N ALA A 148 -8.33 -5.60 -18.00
CA ALA A 148 -6.97 -6.07 -18.25
C ALA A 148 -6.30 -6.61 -16.96
N ILE A 149 -6.37 -5.87 -15.87
CA ILE A 149 -5.75 -6.29 -14.60
C ILE A 149 -6.49 -7.45 -13.95
N ALA A 150 -7.83 -7.49 -14.04
CA ALA A 150 -8.59 -8.67 -13.58
C ALA A 150 -8.19 -9.93 -14.35
N ALA A 151 -8.03 -9.85 -15.66
CA ALA A 151 -7.56 -10.96 -16.49
C ALA A 151 -6.13 -11.42 -16.09
N LEU A 152 -5.20 -10.48 -15.85
CA LEU A 152 -3.85 -10.79 -15.38
C LEU A 152 -3.86 -11.57 -14.05
N ASN A 153 -4.67 -11.15 -13.09
CA ASN A 153 -4.78 -11.82 -11.79
C ASN A 153 -5.33 -13.26 -11.89
N LEU A 154 -6.11 -13.58 -12.92
CA LEU A 154 -6.59 -14.93 -13.18
C LEU A 154 -5.52 -15.86 -13.81
N MET A 155 -4.39 -15.33 -14.29
CA MET A 155 -3.34 -16.12 -14.96
C MET A 155 -2.44 -16.92 -14.01
N GLY A 156 -2.40 -16.58 -12.72
CA GLY A 156 -1.63 -17.31 -11.69
C GLY A 156 -0.45 -16.56 -11.11
N VAL A 157 0.02 -17.02 -9.93
CA VAL A 157 1.00 -16.33 -9.06
C VAL A 157 2.35 -16.05 -9.75
N ASN A 158 2.85 -17.00 -10.55
CA ASN A 158 4.12 -16.82 -11.25
C ASN A 158 4.08 -15.66 -12.26
N LYS A 159 2.99 -15.55 -13.00
CA LYS A 159 2.77 -14.43 -13.94
C LYS A 159 2.65 -13.10 -13.20
N PHE A 160 1.88 -13.07 -12.12
CA PHE A 160 1.79 -11.91 -11.23
C PHE A 160 3.18 -11.45 -10.77
N GLY A 161 4.01 -12.35 -10.21
CA GLY A 161 5.34 -12.01 -9.71
C GLY A 161 6.28 -11.44 -10.79
N GLU A 162 6.25 -11.98 -12.01
CA GLU A 162 7.08 -11.46 -13.13
C GLU A 162 6.57 -10.09 -13.60
N PHE A 163 5.27 -9.85 -13.70
CA PHE A 163 4.74 -8.53 -14.07
C PHE A 163 5.11 -7.47 -13.03
N GLU A 164 4.93 -7.76 -11.73
CA GLU A 164 5.32 -6.85 -10.66
C GLU A 164 6.83 -6.56 -10.64
N PHE A 165 7.65 -7.57 -10.93
CA PHE A 165 9.09 -7.40 -11.06
C PHE A 165 9.45 -6.35 -12.12
N TRP A 166 8.91 -6.47 -13.34
CA TRP A 166 9.19 -5.54 -14.42
C TRP A 166 8.60 -4.16 -14.18
N PHE A 167 7.37 -4.07 -13.70
CA PHE A 167 6.77 -2.80 -13.33
C PHE A 167 7.56 -2.08 -12.25
N ALA A 168 8.08 -2.79 -11.25
CA ALA A 168 8.92 -2.19 -10.22
C ALA A 168 10.24 -1.66 -10.78
N ILE A 169 10.91 -2.41 -11.66
CA ILE A 169 12.15 -1.95 -12.30
C ILE A 169 11.91 -0.69 -13.13
N ILE A 170 10.86 -0.66 -13.95
CA ILE A 170 10.51 0.51 -14.78
C ILE A 170 10.34 1.75 -13.89
N LYS A 171 9.58 1.64 -12.79
CA LYS A 171 9.37 2.73 -11.82
C LYS A 171 10.67 3.23 -11.20
N ILE A 172 11.49 2.30 -10.71
CA ILE A 172 12.77 2.60 -10.06
C ILE A 172 13.70 3.35 -11.02
N VAL A 173 13.89 2.80 -12.21
CA VAL A 173 14.77 3.40 -13.23
C VAL A 173 14.28 4.79 -13.63
N ALA A 174 12.97 4.95 -13.83
CA ALA A 174 12.41 6.23 -14.25
C ALA A 174 12.53 7.31 -13.16
N VAL A 175 12.27 6.97 -11.88
CA VAL A 175 12.44 7.95 -10.79
C VAL A 175 13.91 8.32 -10.61
N LEU A 176 14.83 7.36 -10.69
CA LEU A 176 16.26 7.65 -10.65
C LEU A 176 16.69 8.52 -11.85
N ALA A 177 16.24 8.20 -13.06
CA ALA A 177 16.52 9.01 -14.24
C ALA A 177 15.96 10.43 -14.10
N MET A 178 14.77 10.59 -13.52
CA MET A 178 14.19 11.90 -13.21
C MET A 178 15.02 12.66 -12.18
N ILE A 179 15.48 12.01 -11.10
CA ILE A 179 16.35 12.64 -10.08
C ILE A 179 17.65 13.14 -10.74
N PHE A 180 18.33 12.28 -11.50
CA PHE A 180 19.59 12.66 -12.16
C PHE A 180 19.37 13.71 -13.25
N GLY A 181 18.29 13.62 -14.03
CA GLY A 181 17.90 14.62 -15.01
C GLY A 181 17.59 15.98 -14.39
N GLY A 182 16.86 16.00 -13.28
CA GLY A 182 16.56 17.22 -12.53
C GLY A 182 17.82 17.82 -11.90
N LEU A 183 18.72 17.01 -11.35
CA LEU A 183 20.02 17.47 -10.85
C LEU A 183 20.86 18.08 -11.99
N TYR A 184 20.84 17.47 -13.17
CA TYR A 184 21.51 18.05 -14.36
C TYR A 184 20.92 19.41 -14.71
N VAL A 185 19.60 19.57 -14.71
CA VAL A 185 18.91 20.86 -14.97
C VAL A 185 19.36 21.93 -13.95
N ILE A 186 19.49 21.56 -12.67
CA ILE A 186 19.97 22.47 -11.62
C ILE A 186 21.43 22.87 -11.85
N ILE A 187 22.32 21.91 -12.10
CA ILE A 187 23.76 22.15 -12.30
C ILE A 187 24.02 22.96 -13.59
N ALA A 188 23.32 22.61 -14.66
CA ALA A 188 23.44 23.28 -15.96
C ALA A 188 22.70 24.63 -15.99
N ASN A 189 22.00 24.99 -14.89
CA ASN A 189 21.28 26.26 -14.75
C ASN A 189 20.30 26.54 -15.90
N VAL A 190 19.58 25.48 -16.32
CA VAL A 190 18.62 25.56 -17.43
C VAL A 190 17.45 26.44 -17.02
N PRO A 191 17.02 27.42 -17.84
CA PRO A 191 15.83 28.21 -17.54
C PRO A 191 14.58 27.34 -17.63
N THR A 192 13.65 27.54 -16.69
CA THR A 192 12.34 26.90 -16.71
C THR A 192 11.30 27.80 -17.37
N ALA A 193 10.16 27.22 -17.78
CA ALA A 193 9.04 27.94 -18.38
C ALA A 193 8.49 29.07 -17.47
N SER A 194 8.66 28.96 -16.15
CA SER A 194 8.28 30.00 -15.17
C SER A 194 9.23 31.21 -15.16
N GLY A 195 10.35 31.15 -15.87
CA GLY A 195 11.42 32.17 -15.82
C GLY A 195 12.30 32.10 -14.56
N ILE A 196 11.96 31.26 -13.58
CA ILE A 196 12.75 31.03 -12.38
C ILE A 196 13.80 29.94 -12.67
N ARG A 197 15.06 30.21 -12.28
CA ARG A 197 16.14 29.23 -12.50
C ARG A 197 16.05 28.08 -11.51
N ALA A 198 16.32 26.87 -11.98
CA ALA A 198 16.36 25.68 -11.17
C ALA A 198 17.46 25.77 -10.09
N SER A 199 17.09 25.71 -8.82
CA SER A 199 18.00 25.80 -7.69
C SER A 199 17.37 25.25 -6.42
N PHE A 200 18.14 24.63 -5.54
CA PHE A 200 17.67 24.28 -4.19
C PHE A 200 17.33 25.51 -3.33
N ALA A 201 17.82 26.70 -3.70
CA ALA A 201 17.42 27.96 -3.06
C ALA A 201 15.91 28.22 -3.22
N ASN A 202 15.27 27.69 -4.28
CA ASN A 202 13.84 27.83 -4.52
C ASN A 202 12.98 27.29 -3.35
N TRP A 203 13.48 26.34 -2.56
CA TRP A 203 12.78 25.87 -1.36
C TRP A 203 12.61 26.95 -0.29
N PHE A 204 13.46 27.99 -0.30
CA PHE A 204 13.52 28.99 0.76
C PHE A 204 13.17 30.41 0.26
N THR A 205 13.31 30.64 -1.03
CA THR A 205 13.22 32.00 -1.61
C THR A 205 11.94 32.25 -2.42
N VAL A 206 11.24 31.18 -2.80
CA VAL A 206 10.04 31.30 -3.66
C VAL A 206 8.77 31.17 -2.80
N ASP A 207 7.80 32.05 -3.05
CA ASP A 207 6.40 31.96 -2.59
C ASP A 207 6.21 31.57 -1.11
N GLY A 208 6.85 32.27 -0.19
CA GLY A 208 6.70 32.02 1.24
C GLY A 208 7.71 31.03 1.84
N GLY A 209 8.67 30.54 1.02
CA GLY A 209 9.81 29.74 1.46
C GLY A 209 9.48 28.30 1.82
N PHE A 210 10.22 27.75 2.78
CA PHE A 210 10.17 26.30 3.09
C PHE A 210 8.85 25.84 3.73
N LEU A 211 8.22 26.71 4.52
CA LEU A 211 6.96 26.40 5.24
C LEU A 211 5.91 27.50 4.95
N PRO A 212 5.46 27.64 3.69
CA PRO A 212 4.67 28.79 3.23
C PRO A 212 3.31 28.93 3.95
N HIS A 213 2.73 27.82 4.35
CA HIS A 213 1.44 27.78 5.05
C HIS A 213 1.56 27.45 6.55
N GLY A 214 2.78 27.51 7.12
CA GLY A 214 3.03 27.15 8.51
C GLY A 214 2.72 25.68 8.83
N LEU A 215 2.52 25.39 10.11
CA LEU A 215 2.15 24.04 10.54
C LEU A 215 0.70 23.73 10.14
N MET A 216 -0.21 24.69 10.30
CA MET A 216 -1.62 24.60 9.94
C MET A 216 -2.21 26.01 9.86
N SER A 217 -2.86 26.33 8.74
CA SER A 217 -3.53 27.63 8.55
C SER A 217 -4.87 27.44 7.85
N SER A 218 -5.80 28.32 8.14
CA SER A 218 -7.11 28.40 7.47
C SER A 218 -7.08 29.50 6.44
N ASN A 219 -7.45 29.19 5.22
CA ASN A 219 -7.60 30.14 4.12
C ASN A 219 -8.94 30.88 4.24
N ALA A 220 -9.10 31.97 3.49
CA ALA A 220 -10.32 32.81 3.49
C ALA A 220 -11.58 32.04 3.06
N ASP A 221 -11.42 31.01 2.23
CA ASP A 221 -12.50 30.12 1.76
C ASP A 221 -12.85 28.99 2.75
N GLY A 222 -12.21 28.96 3.94
CA GLY A 222 -12.40 27.94 4.95
C GLY A 222 -11.63 26.64 4.70
N THR A 223 -10.79 26.56 3.66
CA THR A 223 -9.89 25.41 3.45
C THR A 223 -8.69 25.49 4.41
N TRP A 224 -8.21 24.32 4.84
CA TRP A 224 -7.05 24.20 5.71
C TRP A 224 -5.84 23.71 4.92
N THR A 225 -4.71 24.38 5.13
CA THR A 225 -3.42 24.08 4.50
C THR A 225 -2.32 23.95 5.56
N GLY A 226 -1.11 23.61 5.15
CA GLY A 226 0.06 23.49 6.01
C GLY A 226 0.57 22.06 6.16
N LEU A 227 1.70 21.94 6.86
CA LEU A 227 2.43 20.67 7.04
C LEU A 227 1.56 19.55 7.61
N LEU A 228 0.71 19.86 8.60
CA LEU A 228 -0.13 18.85 9.25
C LEU A 228 -1.22 18.35 8.31
N MET A 229 -1.81 19.21 7.48
CA MET A 229 -2.81 18.81 6.51
C MET A 229 -2.22 17.93 5.42
N ALA A 230 -0.98 18.21 4.99
CA ALA A 230 -0.27 17.37 4.02
C ALA A 230 -0.02 15.95 4.53
N LEU A 231 0.09 15.72 5.85
CA LEU A 231 0.25 14.37 6.42
C LEU A 231 -0.89 13.43 6.01
N VAL A 232 -2.10 13.92 5.82
CA VAL A 232 -3.25 13.08 5.40
C VAL A 232 -3.00 12.44 4.04
N VAL A 233 -2.57 13.24 3.05
CA VAL A 233 -2.27 12.77 1.69
C VAL A 233 -0.98 11.94 1.68
N VAL A 234 0.03 12.38 2.45
CA VAL A 234 1.30 11.67 2.58
C VAL A 234 1.10 10.27 3.15
N MET A 235 0.23 10.09 4.14
CA MET A 235 -0.05 8.75 4.68
C MET A 235 -0.68 7.83 3.64
N PHE A 236 -1.58 8.33 2.78
CA PHE A 236 -2.08 7.55 1.64
C PHE A 236 -0.95 7.05 0.73
N SER A 237 0.05 7.90 0.47
CA SER A 237 1.18 7.56 -0.41
C SER A 237 2.03 6.38 0.09
N PHE A 238 1.91 5.99 1.36
CA PHE A 238 2.60 4.85 1.95
C PHE A 238 1.77 3.55 1.97
N GLY A 239 0.52 3.58 1.54
CA GLY A 239 -0.29 2.38 1.34
C GLY A 239 0.43 1.38 0.43
N GLY A 240 0.35 0.09 0.75
CA GLY A 240 1.04 -0.97 0.03
C GLY A 240 2.35 -1.45 0.65
N THR A 241 2.93 -0.71 1.58
CA THR A 241 4.16 -1.14 2.28
C THR A 241 3.93 -2.40 3.12
N GLU A 242 2.75 -2.57 3.67
CA GLU A 242 2.32 -3.71 4.47
C GLU A 242 2.08 -5.00 3.66
N LEU A 243 2.12 -4.94 2.31
CA LEU A 243 2.06 -6.13 1.45
C LEU A 243 3.14 -7.17 1.78
N ILE A 244 4.26 -6.75 2.37
CA ILE A 244 5.30 -7.64 2.90
C ILE A 244 4.69 -8.68 3.85
N GLY A 245 3.76 -8.27 4.71
CA GLY A 245 3.08 -9.19 5.62
C GLY A 245 2.17 -10.19 4.91
N ILE A 246 1.44 -9.76 3.87
CA ILE A 246 0.56 -10.64 3.09
C ILE A 246 1.36 -11.70 2.33
N THR A 247 2.50 -11.30 1.75
CA THR A 247 3.36 -12.21 0.97
C THR A 247 4.17 -13.16 1.84
N ALA A 248 4.22 -12.96 3.16
CA ALA A 248 4.98 -13.79 4.10
C ALA A 248 4.65 -15.29 3.99
N GLY A 249 3.36 -15.62 3.85
CA GLY A 249 2.90 -17.01 3.70
C GLY A 249 3.28 -17.69 2.38
N GLU A 250 3.64 -16.92 1.34
CA GLU A 250 4.06 -17.40 0.02
C GLU A 250 5.59 -17.24 -0.21
N THR A 251 6.32 -16.79 0.83
CA THR A 251 7.78 -16.55 0.82
C THR A 251 8.56 -17.84 1.11
N GLU A 252 9.60 -18.12 0.32
CA GLU A 252 10.44 -19.32 0.52
C GLU A 252 11.23 -19.25 1.84
N ASN A 253 11.83 -18.10 2.18
CA ASN A 253 12.67 -17.89 3.37
C ASN A 253 12.22 -16.63 4.16
N PRO A 254 11.12 -16.68 4.92
CA PRO A 254 10.57 -15.50 5.62
C PRO A 254 11.56 -14.86 6.61
N ARG A 255 12.28 -15.64 7.39
CA ARG A 255 13.25 -15.18 8.43
C ARG A 255 14.38 -14.29 7.88
N THR A 256 14.72 -14.42 6.60
CA THR A 256 15.78 -13.59 5.97
C THR A 256 15.22 -12.54 5.02
N THR A 257 14.17 -12.88 4.28
CA THR A 257 13.59 -12.03 3.23
C THR A 257 12.79 -10.87 3.81
N ILE A 258 11.93 -11.13 4.80
CA ILE A 258 11.08 -10.10 5.43
C ILE A 258 11.93 -9.01 6.10
N PRO A 259 12.94 -9.31 6.95
CA PRO A 259 13.79 -8.29 7.53
C PRO A 259 14.50 -7.41 6.49
N LYS A 260 15.03 -8.01 5.42
CA LYS A 260 15.68 -7.25 4.34
C LYS A 260 14.72 -6.31 3.62
N ALA A 261 13.52 -6.80 3.29
CA ALA A 261 12.49 -6.00 2.63
C ALA A 261 12.02 -4.85 3.53
N THR A 262 11.79 -5.10 4.82
CA THR A 262 11.38 -4.09 5.80
C THR A 262 12.44 -3.00 5.99
N ASN A 263 13.70 -3.37 6.16
CA ASN A 263 14.79 -2.39 6.30
C ASN A 263 14.98 -1.58 5.01
N GLY A 264 14.67 -2.14 3.86
CA GLY A 264 14.71 -1.44 2.56
C GLY A 264 13.69 -0.29 2.45
N ILE A 265 12.65 -0.25 3.30
CA ILE A 265 11.64 0.82 3.30
C ILE A 265 12.28 2.19 3.57
N ILE A 266 13.24 2.29 4.47
CA ILE A 266 13.93 3.55 4.81
C ILE A 266 14.57 4.15 3.55
N TRP A 267 15.37 3.37 2.84
CA TRP A 267 16.02 3.81 1.61
C TRP A 267 15.02 4.21 0.52
N ARG A 268 13.90 3.50 0.45
CA ARG A 268 12.82 3.84 -0.46
C ARG A 268 12.24 5.22 -0.15
N ILE A 269 11.94 5.49 1.12
CA ILE A 269 11.43 6.79 1.54
C ILE A 269 12.42 7.90 1.20
N LEU A 270 13.69 7.73 1.55
CA LEU A 270 14.72 8.73 1.31
C LEU A 270 14.89 9.02 -0.20
N VAL A 271 15.04 7.99 -1.02
CA VAL A 271 15.34 8.17 -2.44
C VAL A 271 14.09 8.55 -3.24
N PHE A 272 13.02 7.76 -3.14
CA PHE A 272 11.88 7.91 -4.05
C PHE A 272 10.89 9.00 -3.63
N TYR A 273 10.85 9.38 -2.36
CA TYR A 273 9.98 10.46 -1.91
C TYR A 273 10.79 11.74 -1.64
N ILE A 274 11.75 11.72 -0.74
CA ILE A 274 12.44 12.93 -0.33
C ILE A 274 13.36 13.47 -1.42
N CYS A 275 14.26 12.65 -1.99
CA CYS A 275 15.14 13.12 -3.07
C CYS A 275 14.35 13.49 -4.33
N ALA A 276 13.37 12.66 -4.74
CA ALA A 276 12.60 12.91 -5.95
C ALA A 276 11.79 14.21 -5.85
N LEU A 277 10.96 14.35 -4.80
CA LEU A 277 10.15 15.56 -4.62
C LEU A 277 11.00 16.80 -4.33
N GLY A 278 12.13 16.63 -3.61
CA GLY A 278 13.08 17.69 -3.39
C GLY A 278 13.65 18.23 -4.70
N VAL A 279 14.09 17.37 -5.61
CA VAL A 279 14.58 17.78 -6.93
C VAL A 279 13.46 18.43 -7.75
N ILE A 280 12.24 17.89 -7.76
CA ILE A 280 11.11 18.49 -8.47
C ILE A 280 10.89 19.93 -8.01
N MET A 281 10.79 20.18 -6.71
CA MET A 281 10.55 21.53 -6.16
C MET A 281 11.77 22.45 -6.23
N ALA A 282 12.96 21.92 -6.49
CA ALA A 282 14.15 22.73 -6.80
C ALA A 282 14.14 23.19 -8.27
N VAL A 283 13.56 22.39 -9.18
CA VAL A 283 13.46 22.72 -10.60
C VAL A 283 12.21 23.57 -10.86
N ILE A 284 11.05 23.18 -10.36
CA ILE A 284 9.78 23.88 -10.53
C ILE A 284 9.40 24.57 -9.22
N PRO A 285 9.09 25.86 -9.22
CA PRO A 285 8.51 26.53 -8.06
C PRO A 285 7.27 25.79 -7.58
N TRP A 286 7.20 25.49 -6.30
CA TRP A 286 6.13 24.65 -5.74
C TRP A 286 4.72 25.20 -6.02
N SER A 287 4.56 26.53 -6.06
CA SER A 287 3.29 27.23 -6.33
C SER A 287 2.79 27.09 -7.77
N THR A 288 3.68 26.74 -8.71
CA THR A 288 3.33 26.56 -10.12
C THR A 288 3.02 25.10 -10.47
N ILE A 289 3.19 24.18 -9.53
CA ILE A 289 2.85 22.77 -9.74
C ILE A 289 1.31 22.64 -9.80
N ASP A 290 0.82 22.15 -10.93
CA ASP A 290 -0.61 21.91 -11.14
C ASP A 290 -1.08 20.69 -10.32
N GLY A 291 -2.16 20.87 -9.53
CA GLY A 291 -2.76 19.81 -8.73
C GLY A 291 -3.44 18.69 -9.53
N ASN A 292 -3.65 18.89 -10.83
CA ASN A 292 -4.40 17.99 -11.69
C ASN A 292 -3.54 17.04 -12.53
N SER A 293 -2.21 17.17 -12.45
CA SER A 293 -1.26 16.33 -13.18
C SER A 293 -0.06 15.92 -12.31
N SER A 294 0.70 14.94 -12.79
CA SER A 294 1.86 14.42 -12.05
C SER A 294 3.00 15.44 -12.03
N PRO A 295 3.55 15.82 -10.86
CA PRO A 295 4.71 16.71 -10.81
C PRO A 295 5.96 16.06 -11.44
N PHE A 296 6.01 14.74 -11.54
CA PHE A 296 7.06 13.99 -12.24
C PHE A 296 7.02 14.21 -13.76
N VAL A 297 5.85 14.47 -14.32
CA VAL A 297 5.68 14.81 -15.74
C VAL A 297 5.98 16.29 -15.95
N GLN A 298 5.45 17.15 -15.08
CA GLN A 298 5.59 18.61 -15.16
C GLN A 298 7.05 19.06 -15.15
N ILE A 299 7.97 18.36 -14.45
CA ILE A 299 9.40 18.75 -14.36
C ILE A 299 10.06 18.82 -15.75
N PHE A 300 9.78 17.89 -16.65
CA PHE A 300 10.38 17.90 -18.00
C PHE A 300 9.60 18.73 -19.00
N ASP A 301 8.30 18.87 -18.83
CA ASP A 301 7.50 19.82 -19.60
C ASP A 301 7.94 21.26 -19.32
N SER A 302 8.28 21.58 -18.06
CA SER A 302 8.73 22.92 -17.64
C SER A 302 10.08 23.34 -18.24
N VAL A 303 10.91 22.39 -18.65
CA VAL A 303 12.19 22.66 -19.34
C VAL A 303 12.16 22.36 -20.84
N GLY A 304 10.97 22.13 -21.41
CA GLY A 304 10.74 21.93 -22.85
C GLY A 304 11.13 20.54 -23.37
N VAL A 305 11.34 19.53 -22.49
CA VAL A 305 11.71 18.17 -22.91
C VAL A 305 10.47 17.26 -22.92
N HIS A 306 9.52 17.55 -23.81
CA HIS A 306 8.21 16.87 -23.91
C HIS A 306 8.33 15.34 -24.13
N ALA A 307 9.38 14.87 -24.83
CA ALA A 307 9.59 13.43 -24.98
C ALA A 307 9.84 12.72 -23.64
N ALA A 308 10.64 13.34 -22.76
CA ALA A 308 10.87 12.80 -21.42
C ALA A 308 9.61 12.87 -20.54
N ALA A 309 8.82 13.94 -20.64
CA ALA A 309 7.53 14.07 -19.98
C ALA A 309 6.58 12.94 -20.40
N GLY A 310 6.47 12.66 -21.71
CA GLY A 310 5.66 11.57 -22.24
C GLY A 310 6.13 10.17 -21.73
N ILE A 311 7.43 9.93 -21.70
CA ILE A 311 7.99 8.68 -21.12
C ILE A 311 7.63 8.55 -19.64
N LEU A 312 7.79 9.62 -18.85
CA LEU A 312 7.42 9.60 -17.44
C LEU A 312 5.92 9.41 -17.22
N ASN A 313 5.09 10.02 -18.06
CA ASN A 313 3.65 9.81 -18.02
C ASN A 313 3.29 8.32 -18.26
N PHE A 314 3.97 7.66 -19.21
CA PHE A 314 3.82 6.22 -19.43
C PHE A 314 4.27 5.41 -18.20
N VAL A 315 5.38 5.80 -17.57
CA VAL A 315 5.84 5.14 -16.33
C VAL A 315 4.84 5.34 -15.19
N CYS A 316 4.29 6.54 -15.01
CA CYS A 316 3.23 6.80 -14.04
C CYS A 316 2.02 5.88 -14.29
N LEU A 317 1.58 5.74 -15.55
CA LEU A 317 0.49 4.85 -15.92
C LEU A 317 0.81 3.39 -15.55
N THR A 318 2.02 2.89 -15.86
CA THR A 318 2.43 1.52 -15.50
C THR A 318 2.52 1.34 -13.99
N ALA A 319 2.88 2.40 -13.25
CA ALA A 319 2.94 2.36 -11.79
C ALA A 319 1.56 2.20 -11.16
N VAL A 320 0.59 2.95 -11.64
CA VAL A 320 -0.82 2.83 -11.26
C VAL A 320 -1.35 1.43 -11.52
N MET A 321 -1.09 0.88 -12.70
CA MET A 321 -1.46 -0.50 -13.07
C MET A 321 -0.85 -1.53 -12.12
N SER A 322 0.41 -1.37 -11.74
CA SER A 322 1.11 -2.25 -10.81
C SER A 322 0.47 -2.22 -9.42
N VAL A 323 0.14 -1.04 -8.88
CA VAL A 323 -0.52 -0.95 -7.57
C VAL A 323 -1.90 -1.58 -7.60
N TYR A 324 -2.69 -1.33 -8.66
CA TYR A 324 -3.97 -2.00 -8.85
C TYR A 324 -3.82 -3.52 -8.94
N ASN A 325 -2.85 -4.02 -9.70
CA ASN A 325 -2.56 -5.45 -9.84
C ASN A 325 -2.20 -6.09 -8.49
N SER A 326 -1.30 -5.48 -7.73
CA SER A 326 -0.92 -5.91 -6.37
C SER A 326 -2.08 -5.84 -5.39
N GLY A 327 -2.93 -4.82 -5.48
CA GLY A 327 -4.13 -4.65 -4.67
C GLY A 327 -5.14 -5.76 -4.90
N LEU A 328 -5.44 -6.08 -6.16
CA LEU A 328 -6.38 -7.16 -6.52
C LEU A 328 -5.82 -8.54 -6.12
N TYR A 329 -4.51 -8.75 -6.24
CA TYR A 329 -3.82 -9.91 -5.71
C TYR A 329 -4.03 -10.04 -4.20
N ALA A 330 -3.74 -8.99 -3.41
CA ALA A 330 -3.91 -8.99 -1.96
C ALA A 330 -5.36 -9.22 -1.54
N ASN A 331 -6.31 -8.55 -2.20
CA ASN A 331 -7.75 -8.70 -1.97
C ASN A 331 -8.22 -10.13 -2.10
N SER A 332 -7.82 -10.80 -3.17
CA SER A 332 -8.25 -12.19 -3.41
C SER A 332 -7.72 -13.15 -2.35
N ARG A 333 -6.49 -12.93 -1.84
CA ARG A 333 -5.89 -13.75 -0.75
C ARG A 333 -6.50 -13.45 0.60
N MET A 334 -6.86 -12.19 0.86
CA MET A 334 -7.55 -11.83 2.09
C MET A 334 -8.92 -12.49 2.16
N LEU A 335 -9.72 -12.43 1.09
CA LEU A 335 -11.01 -13.12 1.01
C LEU A 335 -10.86 -14.64 1.16
N TYR A 336 -9.83 -15.23 0.54
CA TYR A 336 -9.50 -16.63 0.72
C TYR A 336 -9.20 -16.97 2.19
N SER A 337 -8.36 -16.17 2.83
CA SER A 337 -8.00 -16.35 4.25
C SER A 337 -9.23 -16.22 5.17
N LEU A 338 -10.07 -15.21 4.95
CA LEU A 338 -11.32 -15.03 5.70
C LEU A 338 -12.27 -16.22 5.53
N ALA A 339 -12.40 -16.76 4.31
CA ALA A 339 -13.24 -17.92 4.05
C ALA A 339 -12.69 -19.19 4.74
N LYS A 340 -11.36 -19.37 4.76
CA LYS A 340 -10.71 -20.48 5.50
C LYS A 340 -10.87 -20.39 7.01
N GLN A 341 -11.03 -19.17 7.54
CA GLN A 341 -11.31 -18.92 8.96
C GLN A 341 -12.83 -19.02 9.29
N GLY A 342 -13.70 -19.31 8.31
CA GLY A 342 -15.15 -19.30 8.50
C GLY A 342 -15.77 -17.89 8.56
N ASN A 343 -15.00 -16.85 8.24
CA ASN A 343 -15.37 -15.44 8.34
C ASN A 343 -15.90 -14.85 7.02
N ALA A 344 -15.96 -15.65 5.94
CA ALA A 344 -16.47 -15.25 4.63
C ALA A 344 -17.12 -16.46 3.92
N PRO A 345 -17.96 -16.24 2.90
CA PRO A 345 -18.62 -17.32 2.16
C PRO A 345 -17.66 -18.36 1.60
N ALA A 346 -18.01 -19.64 1.68
CA ALA A 346 -17.15 -20.78 1.34
C ALA A 346 -16.61 -20.76 -0.10
N TYR A 347 -17.33 -20.17 -1.08
CA TYR A 347 -16.86 -20.10 -2.47
C TYR A 347 -15.60 -19.26 -2.62
N LEU A 348 -15.35 -18.28 -1.75
CA LEU A 348 -14.14 -17.44 -1.70
C LEU A 348 -12.90 -18.25 -1.25
N GLY A 349 -13.12 -19.34 -0.51
CA GLY A 349 -12.07 -20.26 -0.05
C GLY A 349 -11.68 -21.34 -1.06
N ARG A 350 -12.17 -21.28 -2.32
CA ARG A 350 -11.85 -22.23 -3.37
C ARG A 350 -10.71 -21.74 -4.24
N LEU A 351 -9.76 -22.63 -4.53
CA LEU A 351 -8.65 -22.36 -5.46
C LEU A 351 -8.88 -23.14 -6.77
N ASN A 352 -8.46 -22.55 -7.89
CA ASN A 352 -8.39 -23.28 -9.15
C ASN A 352 -7.15 -24.17 -9.22
N LYS A 353 -7.00 -24.95 -10.31
CA LYS A 353 -5.83 -25.83 -10.54
C LYS A 353 -4.48 -25.09 -10.53
N ARG A 354 -4.48 -23.76 -10.72
CA ARG A 354 -3.28 -22.91 -10.71
C ARG A 354 -3.00 -22.29 -9.33
N GLY A 355 -3.80 -22.59 -8.31
CA GLY A 355 -3.68 -22.00 -6.95
C GLY A 355 -4.20 -20.57 -6.84
N VAL A 356 -5.09 -20.14 -7.77
CA VAL A 356 -5.68 -18.79 -7.77
C VAL A 356 -7.04 -18.82 -7.10
N PRO A 357 -7.36 -17.92 -6.15
CA PRO A 357 -8.68 -17.78 -5.55
C PRO A 357 -9.61 -16.98 -6.48
N VAL A 358 -10.09 -17.64 -7.54
CA VAL A 358 -10.87 -17.00 -8.62
C VAL A 358 -12.11 -16.27 -8.09
N GLY A 359 -12.84 -16.88 -7.12
CA GLY A 359 -13.99 -16.24 -6.48
C GLY A 359 -13.62 -14.90 -5.85
N GLY A 360 -12.46 -14.83 -5.18
CA GLY A 360 -11.96 -13.59 -4.57
C GLY A 360 -11.59 -12.52 -5.60
N VAL A 361 -10.92 -12.91 -6.70
CA VAL A 361 -10.57 -11.99 -7.81
C VAL A 361 -11.83 -11.41 -8.44
N ILE A 362 -12.79 -12.24 -8.82
CA ILE A 362 -14.03 -11.79 -9.50
C ILE A 362 -14.86 -10.91 -8.56
N THR A 363 -15.07 -11.32 -7.31
CA THR A 363 -15.84 -10.52 -6.34
C THR A 363 -15.22 -9.15 -6.13
N SER A 364 -13.89 -9.07 -5.94
CA SER A 364 -13.21 -7.79 -5.78
C SER A 364 -13.31 -6.95 -7.06
N ALA A 365 -13.12 -7.53 -8.24
CA ALA A 365 -13.22 -6.80 -9.52
C ALA A 365 -14.63 -6.22 -9.75
N ILE A 366 -15.70 -6.96 -9.42
CA ILE A 366 -17.08 -6.47 -9.52
C ILE A 366 -17.31 -5.27 -8.60
N ILE A 367 -16.81 -5.31 -7.37
CA ILE A 367 -16.95 -4.18 -6.43
C ILE A 367 -16.10 -3.00 -6.88
N ILE A 368 -14.88 -3.25 -7.36
CA ILE A 368 -14.00 -2.20 -7.91
C ILE A 368 -14.62 -1.53 -9.14
N ALA A 369 -15.44 -2.25 -9.93
CA ALA A 369 -16.16 -1.68 -11.08
C ALA A 369 -17.08 -0.49 -10.70
N ILE A 370 -17.47 -0.36 -9.43
CA ILE A 370 -18.18 0.83 -8.93
C ILE A 370 -17.34 2.10 -9.16
N ALA A 371 -16.00 2.01 -9.13
CA ALA A 371 -15.13 3.13 -9.43
C ALA A 371 -15.38 3.72 -10.83
N VAL A 372 -15.72 2.89 -11.82
CA VAL A 372 -16.03 3.36 -13.17
C VAL A 372 -17.25 4.28 -13.14
N VAL A 373 -18.27 3.93 -12.34
CA VAL A 373 -19.47 4.76 -12.17
C VAL A 373 -19.11 6.07 -11.45
N VAL A 374 -18.26 5.99 -10.42
CA VAL A 374 -17.81 7.20 -9.70
C VAL A 374 -17.02 8.14 -10.62
N VAL A 375 -16.11 7.60 -11.43
CA VAL A 375 -15.34 8.39 -12.42
C VAL A 375 -16.22 8.95 -13.51
N PHE A 376 -17.28 8.24 -13.91
CA PHE A 376 -18.24 8.74 -14.90
C PHE A 376 -19.07 9.91 -14.36
N VAL A 377 -19.55 9.82 -13.11
CA VAL A 377 -20.46 10.81 -12.50
C VAL A 377 -19.69 12.01 -11.93
N TRP A 378 -18.51 11.78 -11.32
CA TRP A 378 -17.70 12.81 -10.64
C TRP A 378 -16.23 12.74 -11.04
N PRO A 379 -15.88 12.97 -12.33
CA PRO A 379 -14.51 12.74 -12.85
C PRO A 379 -13.42 13.56 -12.15
N ASP A 380 -13.75 14.75 -11.65
CA ASP A 380 -12.78 15.68 -11.05
C ASP A 380 -12.63 15.48 -9.53
N PHE A 381 -13.59 14.85 -8.89
CA PHE A 381 -13.59 14.62 -7.43
C PHE A 381 -13.32 13.15 -7.05
N ALA A 382 -13.38 12.22 -8.01
CA ALA A 382 -13.28 10.79 -7.77
C ALA A 382 -12.00 10.43 -7.00
N PHE A 383 -10.86 10.98 -7.41
CA PHE A 383 -9.57 10.74 -6.75
C PHE A 383 -9.61 11.13 -5.28
N ASN A 384 -9.98 12.38 -4.96
CA ASN A 384 -9.90 12.91 -3.59
C ASN A 384 -10.86 12.20 -2.63
N TYR A 385 -12.10 11.89 -3.07
CA TYR A 385 -13.06 11.16 -2.24
C TYR A 385 -12.62 9.71 -2.01
N LEU A 386 -12.21 8.99 -3.05
CA LEU A 386 -11.77 7.60 -2.92
C LEU A 386 -10.47 7.50 -2.11
N MET A 387 -9.50 8.41 -2.34
CA MET A 387 -8.24 8.49 -1.60
C MET A 387 -8.49 8.74 -0.10
N SER A 388 -9.37 9.68 0.24
CA SER A 388 -9.65 9.99 1.65
C SER A 388 -10.28 8.81 2.39
N ILE A 389 -11.22 8.08 1.74
CA ILE A 389 -11.83 6.88 2.33
C ILE A 389 -10.80 5.74 2.41
N ALA A 390 -9.90 5.60 1.43
CA ALA A 390 -8.79 4.64 1.51
C ALA A 390 -7.84 4.97 2.66
N THR A 391 -7.54 6.25 2.89
CA THR A 391 -6.66 6.69 3.97
C THR A 391 -7.22 6.35 5.36
N ILE A 392 -8.51 6.57 5.60
CA ILE A 392 -9.11 6.19 6.90
C ILE A 392 -9.13 4.67 7.09
N ALA A 393 -9.42 3.90 6.04
CA ALA A 393 -9.38 2.45 6.10
C ALA A 393 -7.95 1.92 6.37
N ALA A 394 -6.93 2.54 5.76
CA ALA A 394 -5.53 2.25 6.03
C ALA A 394 -5.14 2.59 7.47
N ALA A 395 -5.53 3.76 7.98
CA ALA A 395 -5.27 4.17 9.36
C ALA A 395 -5.84 3.17 10.36
N ILE A 396 -7.06 2.67 10.14
CA ILE A 396 -7.67 1.62 10.96
C ILE A 396 -6.81 0.34 10.93
N ASN A 397 -6.37 -0.12 9.74
CA ASN A 397 -5.49 -1.28 9.63
C ASN A 397 -4.18 -1.10 10.40
N TRP A 398 -3.52 0.03 10.25
CA TRP A 398 -2.24 0.32 10.89
C TRP A 398 -2.36 0.41 12.42
N ILE A 399 -3.43 1.03 12.93
CA ILE A 399 -3.75 1.00 14.37
C ILE A 399 -3.97 -0.43 14.85
N MET A 400 -4.71 -1.24 14.09
CA MET A 400 -4.97 -2.65 14.45
C MET A 400 -3.70 -3.48 14.44
N ILE A 401 -2.75 -3.24 13.51
CA ILE A 401 -1.44 -3.90 13.49
C ILE A 401 -0.68 -3.60 14.79
N MET A 402 -0.62 -2.34 15.20
CA MET A 402 0.10 -1.93 16.41
C MET A 402 -0.52 -2.50 17.68
N ILE A 403 -1.86 -2.53 17.78
CA ILE A 403 -2.55 -3.16 18.91
C ILE A 403 -2.29 -4.68 18.92
N THR A 404 -2.32 -5.32 17.76
CA THR A 404 -2.05 -6.76 17.64
C THR A 404 -0.62 -7.11 18.07
N GLU A 405 0.35 -6.28 17.72
CA GLU A 405 1.75 -6.44 18.14
C GLU A 405 1.90 -6.35 19.67
N ILE A 406 1.25 -5.38 20.33
CA ILE A 406 1.22 -5.30 21.79
C ILE A 406 0.69 -6.60 22.41
N LYS A 407 -0.38 -7.17 21.82
CA LYS A 407 -0.97 -8.43 22.29
C LYS A 407 -0.06 -9.62 22.01
N PHE A 408 0.55 -9.69 20.81
CA PHE A 408 1.53 -10.71 20.44
C PHE A 408 2.66 -10.79 21.48
N ARG A 409 3.28 -9.66 21.81
CA ARG A 409 4.36 -9.62 22.80
C ARG A 409 3.91 -10.07 24.20
N ARG A 410 2.67 -9.75 24.58
CA ARG A 410 2.10 -10.24 25.84
C ARG A 410 1.95 -11.78 25.84
N VAL A 411 1.48 -12.35 24.73
CA VAL A 411 1.34 -13.81 24.57
C VAL A 411 2.71 -14.48 24.58
N VAL A 412 3.70 -13.92 23.86
CA VAL A 412 5.09 -14.42 23.89
C VAL A 412 5.67 -14.37 25.30
N ALA A 413 5.51 -13.27 26.02
CA ALA A 413 6.01 -13.13 27.39
C ALA A 413 5.29 -14.05 28.39
N ALA A 414 4.05 -14.44 28.11
CA ALA A 414 3.32 -15.42 28.93
C ALA A 414 3.80 -16.86 28.74
N GLY A 415 4.53 -17.15 27.65
CA GLY A 415 5.05 -18.49 27.34
C GLY A 415 4.27 -19.22 26.25
N ASP A 416 3.27 -18.56 25.64
CA ASP A 416 2.42 -19.08 24.58
C ASP A 416 2.87 -18.60 23.19
N GLY A 417 4.14 -18.21 23.05
CA GLY A 417 4.73 -17.80 21.77
C GLY A 417 4.73 -18.91 20.72
N PRO A 418 4.81 -18.54 19.41
CA PRO A 418 4.85 -19.52 18.33
C PRO A 418 6.22 -20.21 18.24
N ASN A 419 6.25 -21.44 17.69
CA ASN A 419 7.44 -22.20 17.34
C ASN A 419 8.46 -22.32 18.49
N ASP A 420 9.70 -21.91 18.26
CA ASP A 420 10.83 -21.99 19.21
C ASP A 420 10.67 -21.09 20.45
N LEU A 421 9.67 -20.20 20.45
CA LEU A 421 9.36 -19.31 21.59
C LEU A 421 8.40 -19.95 22.60
N LYS A 422 7.82 -21.11 22.27
CA LYS A 422 6.86 -21.79 23.13
C LYS A 422 7.55 -22.27 24.44
N GLY A 423 6.96 -21.92 25.57
CA GLY A 423 7.45 -22.27 26.90
C GLY A 423 8.47 -21.28 27.46
N LEU A 424 9.08 -20.41 26.66
CA LEU A 424 9.91 -19.31 27.13
C LEU A 424 9.05 -18.19 27.72
N LYS A 425 9.48 -17.58 28.84
CA LYS A 425 8.66 -16.56 29.52
C LYS A 425 9.40 -15.24 29.72
N GLY A 426 8.62 -14.19 29.94
CA GLY A 426 9.14 -12.88 30.31
C GLY A 426 10.06 -12.26 29.26
N GLN A 427 11.11 -11.61 29.75
CA GLN A 427 12.09 -10.92 28.90
C GLN A 427 12.92 -11.89 28.05
N GLU A 428 13.20 -13.09 28.55
CA GLU A 428 13.96 -14.12 27.81
C GLU A 428 13.25 -14.50 26.50
N ALA A 429 11.93 -14.69 26.53
CA ALA A 429 11.13 -14.97 25.34
C ALA A 429 11.20 -13.82 24.33
N LEU A 430 11.08 -12.57 24.82
CA LEU A 430 11.14 -11.37 23.97
C LEU A 430 12.54 -11.14 23.39
N ASP A 431 13.59 -11.55 24.10
CA ASP A 431 14.97 -11.41 23.61
C ASP A 431 15.32 -12.41 22.51
N LYS A 432 14.58 -13.51 22.41
CA LYS A 432 14.75 -14.51 21.35
C LYS A 432 13.99 -14.19 20.06
N LEU A 433 13.13 -13.16 20.03
CA LEU A 433 12.50 -12.72 18.79
C LEU A 433 13.56 -12.39 17.74
N ALA A 434 13.43 -12.98 16.54
CA ALA A 434 14.44 -12.87 15.48
C ALA A 434 14.50 -11.48 14.85
N PHE A 435 13.37 -10.75 14.82
CA PHE A 435 13.26 -9.44 14.22
C PHE A 435 12.40 -8.50 15.08
N LYS A 436 13.04 -7.66 15.89
CA LYS A 436 12.37 -6.89 16.96
C LYS A 436 11.93 -5.49 16.51
N LEU A 437 10.78 -5.06 17.00
CA LEU A 437 10.37 -3.65 16.94
C LEU A 437 11.27 -2.82 17.90
N PRO A 438 11.92 -1.75 17.44
CA PRO A 438 12.71 -0.88 18.32
C PRO A 438 11.79 -0.18 19.34
N PHE A 439 12.28 -0.03 20.56
CA PHE A 439 11.56 0.61 21.67
C PHE A 439 10.11 0.11 21.84
N ALA A 440 9.88 -1.18 21.70
CA ALA A 440 8.54 -1.80 21.61
C ALA A 440 7.60 -1.54 22.79
N LYS A 441 8.13 -1.07 23.94
CA LYS A 441 7.31 -0.63 25.09
C LYS A 441 6.62 0.71 24.84
N VAL A 442 7.11 1.54 23.92
CA VAL A 442 6.65 2.91 23.66
C VAL A 442 6.16 3.09 22.22
N THR A 443 6.91 2.55 21.26
CA THR A 443 6.66 2.72 19.82
C THR A 443 5.22 2.47 19.41
N PRO A 444 4.54 1.38 19.81
CA PRO A 444 3.16 1.15 19.38
C PRO A 444 2.21 2.26 19.81
N TYR A 445 2.36 2.78 21.02
CA TYR A 445 1.50 3.84 21.54
C TYR A 445 1.73 5.17 20.83
N VAL A 446 3.00 5.51 20.54
CA VAL A 446 3.35 6.73 19.78
C VAL A 446 2.77 6.67 18.37
N VAL A 447 2.91 5.52 17.69
CA VAL A 447 2.37 5.34 16.33
C VAL A 447 0.84 5.37 16.34
N ILE A 448 0.17 4.75 17.31
CA ILE A 448 -1.30 4.83 17.46
C ILE A 448 -1.73 6.29 17.67
N ALA A 449 -1.07 7.03 18.56
CA ALA A 449 -1.36 8.44 18.79
C ALA A 449 -1.17 9.29 17.52
N PHE A 450 -0.10 9.04 16.77
CA PHE A 450 0.15 9.69 15.47
C PHE A 450 -0.96 9.38 14.45
N MET A 451 -1.39 8.12 14.33
CA MET A 451 -2.48 7.75 13.41
C MET A 451 -3.82 8.38 13.83
N LEU A 452 -4.09 8.46 15.14
CA LEU A 452 -5.27 9.17 15.64
C LEU A 452 -5.19 10.67 15.35
N LEU A 453 -4.00 11.29 15.45
CA LEU A 453 -3.79 12.68 15.04
C LEU A 453 -4.14 12.86 13.55
N VAL A 454 -3.68 11.97 12.66
CA VAL A 454 -4.01 12.03 11.22
C VAL A 454 -5.53 11.96 11.02
N VAL A 455 -6.24 11.08 11.73
CA VAL A 455 -7.71 10.99 11.66
C VAL A 455 -8.39 12.28 12.16
N VAL A 456 -7.87 12.90 13.22
CA VAL A 456 -8.36 14.20 13.70
C VAL A 456 -8.13 15.30 12.65
N LEU A 457 -6.95 15.34 12.02
CA LEU A 457 -6.66 16.30 10.96
C LEU A 457 -7.62 16.17 9.76
N MET A 458 -8.04 14.95 9.42
CA MET A 458 -9.06 14.73 8.38
C MET A 458 -10.39 15.43 8.68
N CYS A 459 -10.74 15.67 9.95
CA CYS A 459 -11.97 16.37 10.32
C CYS A 459 -11.96 17.87 9.97
N PHE A 460 -10.80 18.47 9.73
CA PHE A 460 -10.69 19.89 9.37
C PHE A 460 -10.99 20.17 7.89
N SER A 461 -10.73 19.22 6.99
CA SER A 461 -11.08 19.36 5.57
C SER A 461 -12.48 18.82 5.27
N ALA A 462 -13.28 19.56 4.54
CA ALA A 462 -14.63 19.14 4.11
C ALA A 462 -14.59 17.82 3.32
N SER A 463 -13.63 17.68 2.38
CA SER A 463 -13.47 16.48 1.56
C SER A 463 -13.06 15.26 2.40
N TYR A 464 -12.19 15.42 3.40
CA TYR A 464 -11.70 14.31 4.22
C TYR A 464 -12.65 13.95 5.36
N ARG A 465 -13.46 14.91 5.86
CA ARG A 465 -14.47 14.66 6.92
C ARG A 465 -15.48 13.60 6.53
N ILE A 466 -15.90 13.58 5.26
CA ILE A 466 -16.79 12.55 4.71
C ILE A 466 -16.18 11.16 4.89
N ALA A 467 -14.88 11.02 4.69
CA ALA A 467 -14.18 9.75 4.86
C ALA A 467 -14.16 9.27 6.32
N VAL A 468 -14.02 10.20 7.28
CA VAL A 468 -14.08 9.85 8.71
C VAL A 468 -15.45 9.29 9.05
N VAL A 469 -16.53 9.93 8.59
CA VAL A 469 -17.90 9.45 8.78
C VAL A 469 -18.09 8.08 8.13
N ALA A 470 -17.61 7.90 6.87
CA ALA A 470 -17.66 6.62 6.16
C ALA A 470 -16.90 5.52 6.91
N GLY A 471 -15.73 5.85 7.48
CA GLY A 471 -14.93 4.92 8.29
C GLY A 471 -15.66 4.46 9.57
N VAL A 472 -16.32 5.38 10.27
CA VAL A 472 -17.12 5.03 11.44
C VAL A 472 -18.29 4.14 11.06
N ILE A 473 -19.05 4.50 10.01
CA ILE A 473 -20.16 3.69 9.50
C ILE A 473 -19.65 2.28 9.11
N TRP A 474 -18.50 2.21 8.41
CA TRP A 474 -17.90 0.94 8.03
C TRP A 474 -17.56 0.07 9.25
N LEU A 475 -16.96 0.63 10.29
CA LEU A 475 -16.68 -0.12 11.53
C LEU A 475 -17.96 -0.63 12.20
N VAL A 476 -19.03 0.17 12.23
CA VAL A 476 -20.33 -0.25 12.77
C VAL A 476 -20.92 -1.40 11.94
N VAL A 477 -20.82 -1.32 10.61
CA VAL A 477 -21.24 -2.40 9.68
C VAL A 477 -20.46 -3.69 9.95
N LEU A 478 -19.13 -3.59 10.09
CA LEU A 478 -18.28 -4.77 10.39
C LEU A 478 -18.62 -5.39 11.75
N PHE A 479 -18.87 -4.56 12.75
CA PHE A 479 -19.26 -5.03 14.08
C PHE A 479 -20.62 -5.76 14.03
N ALA A 480 -21.61 -5.20 13.36
CA ALA A 480 -22.92 -5.82 13.17
C ALA A 480 -22.83 -7.13 12.35
N ALA A 481 -22.05 -7.12 11.27
CA ALA A 481 -21.83 -8.31 10.44
C ALA A 481 -21.18 -9.45 11.25
N TYR A 482 -20.19 -9.14 12.10
CA TYR A 482 -19.60 -10.13 12.99
C TYR A 482 -20.62 -10.76 13.92
N GLN A 483 -21.49 -9.96 14.56
CA GLN A 483 -22.54 -10.47 15.46
C GLN A 483 -23.52 -11.40 14.74
N ILE A 484 -23.89 -11.06 13.51
CA ILE A 484 -24.78 -11.89 12.70
C ILE A 484 -24.12 -13.22 12.31
N THR A 485 -22.83 -13.18 11.93
CA THR A 485 -22.07 -14.37 11.55
C THR A 485 -21.91 -15.33 12.72
N GLN A 486 -21.64 -14.82 13.93
CA GLN A 486 -21.51 -15.66 15.13
C GLN A 486 -22.83 -16.31 15.59
N LYS A 487 -23.98 -15.68 15.30
CA LYS A 487 -25.29 -16.28 15.62
C LYS A 487 -25.68 -17.42 14.68
N ARG A 488 -25.02 -17.53 13.51
CA ARG A 488 -25.30 -18.57 12.49
C ARG A 488 -24.29 -19.73 12.54
N ALA A 489 -23.19 -19.59 13.26
CA ALA A 489 -22.16 -20.62 13.52
C ALA A 489 -22.44 -21.35 14.83
#